data_10ef9502be7f901b7a1b36833b141613
#
_entry.id   10ef9502be7f901b7a1b36833b141613
#
_cell.length_a   1.000
_cell.length_b   1.000
_cell.length_c   1.000
_cell.angle_alpha   90.00
_cell.angle_beta   90.00
_cell.angle_gamma   90.00
#
_symmetry.space_group_name_H-M   'P 1'
#
loop_
_entity.id
_entity.type
_entity.pdbx_description
1 polymer ?
#
loop_
_entity_poly.entity_id
_entity_poly.type
_entity_poly.pdbx_seq_one_letter_code
_entity_poly.pdbx_strand_id
1 'polypeptide(L)'
;MSTTPMIPSVTTGDLRSAPIEPSWIHEGMPIARNTMLSRSADRLAWTLVWDCTAGKFEWHYDIDETIHFLEGSATISDGINPAKTFVAGDVLFIPRGAVCHWHVENYVRKVAFCRQTQPKYLALALRALNKVKKMLRRKSSPTVGGGLFEAA
;
A
#
# COMPACT_ATOMS: atom_id res chain seq x y z
N MET A 1 6.98 -30.42 -10.70
CA MET A 1 6.93 -29.25 -9.81
C MET A 1 6.05 -28.21 -10.47
N SER A 2 4.97 -27.80 -9.85
CA SER A 2 4.14 -26.70 -10.36
C SER A 2 4.86 -25.37 -10.07
N THR A 3 5.27 -24.65 -11.11
CA THR A 3 5.86 -23.32 -10.98
C THR A 3 4.76 -22.28 -11.17
N THR A 4 4.61 -21.38 -10.21
CA THR A 4 3.69 -20.24 -10.34
C THR A 4 4.41 -19.15 -11.16
N PRO A 5 3.83 -18.68 -12.28
CA PRO A 5 4.46 -17.68 -13.13
C PRO A 5 4.51 -16.30 -12.47
N MET A 6 5.49 -15.49 -12.86
CA MET A 6 5.52 -14.05 -12.54
C MET A 6 4.42 -13.33 -13.33
N ILE A 7 3.83 -12.30 -12.73
CA ILE A 7 2.81 -11.46 -13.34
C ILE A 7 3.37 -10.04 -13.45
N PRO A 8 3.90 -9.64 -14.61
CA PRO A 8 4.39 -8.28 -14.81
C PRO A 8 3.23 -7.28 -14.89
N SER A 9 3.45 -6.05 -14.42
CA SER A 9 2.52 -4.93 -14.51
C SER A 9 3.28 -3.65 -14.87
N VAL A 10 2.57 -2.67 -15.40
CA VAL A 10 3.13 -1.36 -15.74
C VAL A 10 2.42 -0.25 -14.98
N THR A 11 3.18 0.75 -14.55
CA THR A 11 2.63 1.90 -13.81
C THR A 11 2.06 2.99 -14.74
N THR A 12 2.25 2.86 -16.05
CA THR A 12 1.82 3.81 -17.08
C THR A 12 0.54 3.38 -17.81
N GLY A 13 -0.10 2.30 -17.38
CA GLY A 13 -1.35 1.81 -17.97
C GLY A 13 -2.55 2.74 -17.75
N ASP A 14 -3.66 2.41 -18.40
CA ASP A 14 -4.91 3.16 -18.29
C ASP A 14 -5.46 3.13 -16.85
N LEU A 15 -5.75 4.32 -16.33
CA LEU A 15 -6.37 4.50 -15.03
C LEU A 15 -7.88 4.72 -15.20
N ARG A 16 -8.63 4.10 -14.31
CA ARG A 16 -10.09 4.22 -14.26
C ARG A 16 -10.51 5.23 -13.19
N SER A 17 -11.63 5.90 -13.40
CA SER A 17 -12.21 6.81 -12.42
C SER A 17 -12.35 6.14 -11.05
N ALA A 18 -11.85 6.79 -10.03
CA ALA A 18 -11.90 6.37 -8.62
C ALA A 18 -12.16 7.61 -7.75
N PRO A 19 -13.39 8.17 -7.80
CA PRO A 19 -13.69 9.45 -7.18
C PRO A 19 -13.46 9.40 -5.67
N ILE A 20 -12.93 10.50 -5.15
CA ILE A 20 -12.81 10.73 -3.71
C ILE A 20 -14.21 10.91 -3.13
N GLU A 21 -14.44 10.40 -1.93
CA GLU A 21 -15.68 10.62 -1.20
C GLU A 21 -16.00 12.13 -1.13
N PRO A 22 -17.14 12.61 -1.64
CA PRO A 22 -17.42 14.04 -1.71
C PRO A 22 -17.32 14.78 -0.38
N SER A 23 -17.69 14.13 0.72
CA SER A 23 -17.62 14.71 2.07
C SER A 23 -16.17 14.91 2.56
N TRP A 24 -15.18 14.29 1.92
CA TRP A 24 -13.77 14.43 2.25
C TRP A 24 -13.08 15.56 1.48
N ILE A 25 -13.73 16.12 0.46
CA ILE A 25 -13.16 17.19 -0.36
C ILE A 25 -13.41 18.55 0.33
N HIS A 26 -12.33 19.26 0.60
CA HIS A 26 -12.37 20.58 1.25
C HIS A 26 -12.25 21.73 0.24
N GLU A 27 -11.46 21.53 -0.83
CA GLU A 27 -11.20 22.58 -1.83
C GLU A 27 -10.91 21.98 -3.20
N GLY A 28 -11.44 22.63 -4.24
CA GLY A 28 -11.24 22.24 -5.63
C GLY A 28 -12.16 21.12 -6.09
N MET A 29 -11.83 20.53 -7.21
CA MET A 29 -12.54 19.40 -7.79
C MET A 29 -11.51 18.32 -8.21
N PRO A 30 -10.86 17.67 -7.26
CA PRO A 30 -9.85 16.68 -7.55
C PRO A 30 -10.44 15.49 -8.31
N ILE A 31 -9.82 15.15 -9.43
CA ILE A 31 -10.16 13.97 -10.22
C ILE A 31 -9.15 12.90 -9.87
N ALA A 32 -9.62 11.86 -9.20
CA ALA A 32 -8.80 10.71 -8.81
C ALA A 32 -9.11 9.50 -9.70
N ARG A 33 -8.05 8.75 -10.03
CA ARG A 33 -8.11 7.54 -10.85
C ARG A 33 -7.19 6.47 -10.28
N ASN A 34 -7.50 5.22 -10.52
CA ASN A 34 -6.62 4.12 -10.15
C ASN A 34 -6.68 2.94 -11.12
N THR A 35 -5.72 2.05 -10.98
CA THR A 35 -5.77 0.71 -11.55
C THR A 35 -5.03 -0.27 -10.64
N MET A 36 -5.60 -1.45 -10.46
CA MET A 36 -4.97 -2.51 -9.67
C MET A 36 -3.88 -3.19 -10.50
N LEU A 37 -2.66 -3.29 -9.93
CA LEU A 37 -1.52 -3.96 -10.56
C LEU A 37 -1.42 -5.42 -10.14
N SER A 38 -1.67 -5.71 -8.87
CA SER A 38 -1.58 -7.07 -8.32
C SER A 38 -2.44 -7.24 -7.08
N ARG A 39 -2.77 -8.48 -6.78
CA ARG A 39 -3.47 -8.86 -5.54
C ARG A 39 -2.94 -10.20 -5.07
N SER A 40 -2.70 -10.35 -3.75
CA SER A 40 -2.34 -11.62 -3.13
C SER A 40 -3.50 -12.64 -3.23
N ALA A 41 -3.17 -13.93 -3.19
CA ALA A 41 -4.16 -15.01 -3.29
C ALA A 41 -5.17 -14.98 -2.14
N ASP A 42 -4.75 -14.59 -0.94
CA ASP A 42 -5.61 -14.41 0.24
C ASP A 42 -6.39 -13.09 0.22
N ARG A 43 -6.18 -12.25 -0.79
CA ARG A 43 -6.80 -10.93 -0.97
C ARG A 43 -6.50 -9.91 0.13
N LEU A 44 -5.51 -10.16 0.98
CA LEU A 44 -5.16 -9.27 2.10
C LEU A 44 -4.13 -8.22 1.73
N ALA A 45 -3.45 -8.37 0.60
CA ALA A 45 -2.51 -7.39 0.08
C ALA A 45 -2.76 -7.15 -1.41
N TRP A 46 -2.63 -5.90 -1.83
CA TRP A 46 -2.72 -5.52 -3.24
C TRP A 46 -1.86 -4.30 -3.53
N THR A 47 -1.51 -4.15 -4.79
CA THR A 47 -0.77 -3.01 -5.29
C THR A 47 -1.59 -2.32 -6.37
N LEU A 48 -1.63 -1.00 -6.33
CA LEU A 48 -2.32 -0.19 -7.32
C LEU A 48 -1.51 1.05 -7.68
N VAL A 49 -1.74 1.57 -8.86
CA VAL A 49 -1.39 2.96 -9.23
C VAL A 49 -2.59 3.83 -8.97
N TRP A 50 -2.34 5.01 -8.44
CA TRP A 50 -3.35 6.03 -8.21
C TRP A 50 -2.79 7.38 -8.63
N ASP A 51 -3.63 8.20 -9.24
CA ASP A 51 -3.31 9.60 -9.52
C ASP A 51 -4.44 10.53 -9.14
N CYS A 52 -4.11 11.80 -8.99
CA CYS A 52 -5.06 12.83 -8.63
C CYS A 52 -4.63 14.19 -9.18
N THR A 53 -5.61 14.96 -9.64
CA THR A 53 -5.45 16.37 -10.02
C THR A 53 -5.52 17.29 -8.80
N ALA A 54 -5.39 18.60 -9.02
CA ALA A 54 -5.37 19.63 -7.97
C ALA A 54 -6.60 19.60 -7.06
N GLY A 55 -6.37 19.74 -5.77
CA GLY A 55 -7.40 19.82 -4.74
C GLY A 55 -6.88 19.61 -3.32
N LYS A 56 -7.74 19.90 -2.35
CA LYS A 56 -7.51 19.61 -0.93
C LYS A 56 -8.59 18.69 -0.41
N PHE A 57 -8.19 17.61 0.22
CA PHE A 57 -9.10 16.59 0.75
C PHE A 57 -8.47 15.89 1.95
N GLU A 58 -9.30 15.29 2.78
CA GLU A 58 -8.84 14.34 3.79
C GLU A 58 -9.00 12.90 3.26
N TRP A 59 -8.19 11.99 3.77
CA TRP A 59 -8.27 10.56 3.45
C TRP A 59 -8.24 9.74 4.71
N HIS A 60 -9.25 8.90 4.90
CA HIS A 60 -9.37 8.00 6.05
C HIS A 60 -8.84 6.63 5.67
N TYR A 61 -7.80 6.18 6.35
CA TYR A 61 -7.13 4.92 6.05
C TYR A 61 -7.70 3.78 6.89
N ASP A 62 -8.38 2.84 6.29
CA ASP A 62 -8.88 1.62 6.91
C ASP A 62 -7.94 0.42 6.76
N ILE A 63 -6.81 0.63 6.08
CA ILE A 63 -5.74 -0.35 5.80
C ILE A 63 -4.37 0.28 6.04
N ASP A 64 -3.33 -0.54 6.13
CA ASP A 64 -1.96 -0.06 6.01
C ASP A 64 -1.64 0.23 4.54
N GLU A 65 -1.03 1.36 4.27
CA GLU A 65 -0.63 1.75 2.92
C GLU A 65 0.82 2.25 2.90
N THR A 66 1.66 1.65 2.06
CA THR A 66 2.97 2.18 1.73
C THR A 66 2.90 2.81 0.34
N ILE A 67 3.25 4.07 0.26
CA ILE A 67 3.19 4.87 -0.96
C ILE A 67 4.61 5.08 -1.50
N HIS A 68 4.79 4.88 -2.79
CA HIS A 68 5.94 5.35 -3.54
C HIS A 68 5.47 6.37 -4.57
N PHE A 69 5.92 7.59 -4.44
CA PHE A 69 5.57 8.68 -5.35
C PHE A 69 6.33 8.55 -6.67
N LEU A 70 5.61 8.61 -7.79
CA LEU A 70 6.16 8.41 -9.15
C LEU A 70 6.30 9.72 -9.91
N GLU A 71 5.34 10.64 -9.73
CA GLU A 71 5.25 11.88 -10.51
C GLU A 71 4.50 12.94 -9.73
N GLY A 72 4.84 14.22 -9.99
CA GLY A 72 4.21 15.35 -9.33
C GLY A 72 4.55 15.46 -7.86
N SER A 73 3.66 16.07 -7.09
CA SER A 73 3.85 16.29 -5.66
C SER A 73 2.53 16.37 -4.89
N ALA A 74 2.58 16.07 -3.61
CA ALA A 74 1.49 16.30 -2.68
C ALA A 74 2.04 16.71 -1.30
N THR A 75 1.44 17.70 -0.68
CA THR A 75 1.71 18.05 0.72
C THR A 75 0.72 17.30 1.60
N ILE A 76 1.24 16.53 2.55
CA ILE A 76 0.44 15.66 3.40
C ILE A 76 0.70 15.99 4.87
N SER A 77 -0.37 16.00 5.68
CA SER A 77 -0.35 16.17 7.12
C SER A 77 -1.27 15.14 7.77
N ASP A 78 -0.85 14.59 8.90
CA ASP A 78 -1.65 13.68 9.74
C ASP A 78 -2.23 14.37 11.00
N GLY A 79 -2.07 15.69 11.11
CA GLY A 79 -2.49 16.46 12.26
C GLY A 79 -1.62 16.31 13.52
N ILE A 80 -0.61 15.43 13.46
CA ILE A 80 0.35 15.17 14.55
C ILE A 80 1.73 15.72 14.19
N ASN A 81 2.20 15.36 13.01
CA ASN A 81 3.47 15.81 12.46
C ASN A 81 3.31 17.08 11.61
N PRO A 82 4.35 17.89 11.45
CA PRO A 82 4.34 18.98 10.47
C PRO A 82 4.00 18.47 9.08
N ALA A 83 3.24 19.26 8.32
CA ALA A 83 2.95 18.96 6.93
C ALA A 83 4.26 18.81 6.12
N LYS A 84 4.33 17.79 5.29
CA LYS A 84 5.48 17.50 4.44
C LYS A 84 5.07 17.35 2.99
N THR A 85 5.85 17.95 2.09
CA THR A 85 5.69 17.76 0.65
C THR A 85 6.48 16.54 0.21
N PHE A 86 5.80 15.63 -0.46
CA PHE A 86 6.36 14.42 -1.07
C PHE A 86 6.43 14.60 -2.58
N VAL A 87 7.54 14.17 -3.15
CA VAL A 87 7.84 14.26 -4.59
C VAL A 87 8.21 12.88 -5.14
N ALA A 88 8.36 12.77 -6.46
CA ALA A 88 8.80 11.54 -7.12
C ALA A 88 10.07 10.96 -6.47
N GLY A 89 10.05 9.68 -6.13
CA GLY A 89 11.12 8.96 -5.45
C GLY A 89 10.93 8.85 -3.93
N ASP A 90 10.09 9.68 -3.32
CA ASP A 90 9.80 9.58 -1.89
C ASP A 90 8.94 8.35 -1.56
N VAL A 91 9.08 7.87 -0.33
CA VAL A 91 8.26 6.79 0.22
C VAL A 91 7.60 7.26 1.52
N LEU A 92 6.33 6.92 1.69
CA LEU A 92 5.54 7.25 2.88
C LEU A 92 4.77 6.01 3.34
N PHE A 93 4.86 5.67 4.62
CA PHE A 93 3.99 4.67 5.24
C PHE A 93 2.88 5.35 6.03
N ILE A 94 1.64 4.94 5.78
CA ILE A 94 0.45 5.41 6.49
C ILE A 94 -0.23 4.20 7.13
N PRO A 95 -0.28 4.13 8.46
CA PRO A 95 -0.91 3.02 9.16
C PRO A 95 -2.43 3.12 9.11
N ARG A 96 -3.09 2.00 9.24
CA ARG A 96 -4.53 1.90 9.44
C ARG A 96 -5.00 2.78 10.60
N GLY A 97 -6.10 3.48 10.40
CA GLY A 97 -6.70 4.39 11.37
C GLY A 97 -6.20 5.83 11.27
N ALA A 98 -5.20 6.09 10.43
CA ALA A 98 -4.76 7.46 10.17
C ALA A 98 -5.81 8.22 9.35
N VAL A 99 -5.90 9.53 9.62
CA VAL A 99 -6.60 10.51 8.79
C VAL A 99 -5.55 11.50 8.30
N CYS A 100 -5.37 11.59 7.00
CA CYS A 100 -4.39 12.48 6.40
C CYS A 100 -5.05 13.55 5.55
N HIS A 101 -4.58 14.78 5.70
CA HIS A 101 -4.98 15.90 4.86
C HIS A 101 -4.01 16.03 3.69
N TRP A 102 -4.55 15.93 2.50
CA TRP A 102 -3.83 16.00 1.24
C TRP A 102 -4.05 17.35 0.57
N HIS A 103 -2.97 17.96 0.13
CA HIS A 103 -2.98 19.12 -0.75
C HIS A 103 -2.17 18.79 -2.02
N VAL A 104 -2.85 18.62 -3.12
CA VAL A 104 -2.28 18.45 -4.45
C VAL A 104 -2.39 19.79 -5.17
N GLU A 105 -1.26 20.46 -5.44
CA GLU A 105 -1.26 21.76 -6.13
C GLU A 105 -1.63 21.62 -7.61
N ASN A 106 -1.06 20.64 -8.29
CA ASN A 106 -1.28 20.41 -9.71
C ASN A 106 -1.67 18.98 -9.99
N TYR A 107 -0.76 18.03 -9.69
CA TYR A 107 -0.92 16.62 -10.00
C TYR A 107 0.00 15.77 -9.14
N VAL A 108 -0.45 14.57 -8.83
CA VAL A 108 0.37 13.55 -8.17
C VAL A 108 0.03 12.17 -8.72
N ARG A 109 1.06 11.33 -8.90
CA ARG A 109 0.92 9.90 -9.22
C ARG A 109 1.76 9.07 -8.28
N LYS A 110 1.19 7.97 -7.79
CA LYS A 110 1.84 7.09 -6.83
C LYS A 110 1.55 5.62 -7.12
N VAL A 111 2.44 4.74 -6.67
CA VAL A 111 2.13 3.33 -6.42
C VAL A 111 1.79 3.20 -4.94
N ALA A 112 0.71 2.51 -4.65
CA ALA A 112 0.29 2.18 -3.30
C ALA A 112 0.37 0.66 -3.08
N PHE A 113 1.09 0.26 -2.05
CA PHE A 113 1.16 -1.11 -1.54
C PHE A 113 0.21 -1.19 -0.35
N CYS A 114 -0.94 -1.79 -0.57
CA CYS A 114 -2.04 -1.85 0.39
C CYS A 114 -2.06 -3.20 1.11
N ARG A 115 -2.28 -3.17 2.40
CA ARG A 115 -2.37 -4.36 3.22
C ARG A 115 -3.50 -4.25 4.24
N GLN A 116 -4.40 -5.23 4.22
CA GLN A 116 -5.42 -5.36 5.26
C GLN A 116 -4.79 -5.98 6.50
N THR A 117 -4.87 -5.26 7.62
CA THR A 117 -4.33 -5.73 8.90
C THR A 117 -5.26 -6.76 9.52
N GLN A 118 -4.69 -7.87 9.97
CA GLN A 118 -5.40 -8.87 10.74
C GLN A 118 -5.41 -8.49 12.23
N PRO A 119 -6.44 -8.89 12.99
CA PRO A 119 -6.43 -8.76 14.45
C PRO A 119 -5.15 -9.37 15.05
N LYS A 120 -4.54 -8.68 16.03
CA LYS A 120 -3.24 -9.08 16.61
C LYS A 120 -3.21 -10.54 17.10
N TYR A 121 -4.29 -11.01 17.72
CA TYR A 121 -4.39 -12.39 18.19
C TYR A 121 -4.36 -13.42 17.05
N LEU A 122 -4.99 -13.12 15.90
CA LEU A 122 -4.98 -13.99 14.74
C LEU A 122 -3.58 -14.01 14.09
N ALA A 123 -2.93 -12.85 14.01
CA ALA A 123 -1.57 -12.75 13.49
C ALA A 123 -0.57 -13.56 14.36
N LEU A 124 -0.74 -13.53 15.69
CA LEU A 124 0.08 -14.32 16.61
C LEU A 124 -0.18 -15.83 16.44
N ALA A 125 -1.44 -16.24 16.33
CA ALA A 125 -1.79 -17.64 16.10
C ALA A 125 -1.21 -18.18 14.78
N LEU A 126 -1.30 -17.39 13.69
CA LEU A 126 -0.71 -17.75 12.39
C LEU A 126 0.81 -17.84 12.45
N ARG A 127 1.48 -16.92 13.16
CA ARG A 127 2.94 -16.99 13.38
C ARG A 127 3.33 -18.27 14.15
N ALA A 128 2.59 -18.62 15.20
CA ALA A 128 2.84 -19.83 15.97
C ALA A 128 2.67 -21.08 15.11
N LEU A 129 1.59 -21.18 14.33
CA LEU A 129 1.34 -22.29 13.41
C LEU A 129 2.43 -22.42 12.34
N ASN A 130 2.88 -21.30 11.78
CA ASN A 130 3.95 -21.30 10.77
C ASN A 130 5.29 -21.73 11.38
N LYS A 131 5.57 -21.35 12.64
CA LYS A 131 6.77 -21.80 13.36
C LYS A 131 6.73 -23.32 13.58
N VAL A 132 5.59 -23.85 13.98
CA VAL A 132 5.38 -25.32 14.16
C VAL A 132 5.56 -26.04 12.83
N LYS A 133 4.93 -25.56 11.74
CA LYS A 133 5.09 -26.13 10.38
C LYS A 133 6.55 -26.13 9.94
N LYS A 134 7.29 -25.03 10.20
CA LYS A 134 8.73 -24.92 9.87
C LYS A 134 9.57 -25.93 10.68
N MET A 135 9.26 -26.15 11.97
CA MET A 135 9.93 -27.15 12.80
C MET A 135 9.67 -28.57 12.32
N LEU A 136 8.42 -28.89 11.94
CA LEU A 136 8.06 -30.22 11.44
C LEU A 136 8.72 -30.49 10.08
N ARG A 137 8.78 -29.49 9.17
CA ARG A 137 9.50 -29.61 7.91
C ARG A 137 11.02 -29.79 8.07
N ARG A 138 11.63 -29.16 9.10
CA ARG A 138 13.07 -29.34 9.39
C ARG A 138 13.42 -30.75 9.86
N LYS A 139 12.44 -31.47 10.46
CA LYS A 139 12.63 -32.88 10.85
C LYS A 139 12.51 -33.85 9.67
N SER A 140 11.98 -33.43 8.54
CA SER A 140 11.71 -34.28 7.36
C SER A 140 12.59 -34.03 6.13
N SER A 141 13.58 -33.12 6.18
CA SER A 141 14.49 -32.87 5.05
C SER A 141 15.85 -32.38 5.51
N PRO A 142 16.96 -32.92 4.97
CA PRO A 142 18.28 -32.32 5.14
C PRO A 142 18.45 -31.14 4.19
N THR A 143 18.90 -30.04 4.74
CA THR A 143 19.60 -28.86 4.19
C THR A 143 19.51 -28.52 2.70
N VAL A 144 18.93 -27.32 2.35
CA VAL A 144 19.57 -26.36 1.45
C VAL A 144 18.91 -24.97 1.59
N GLY A 145 19.72 -23.94 1.82
CA GLY A 145 19.60 -22.61 1.27
C GLY A 145 18.69 -21.59 1.98
N GLY A 146 19.32 -20.61 2.61
CA GLY A 146 18.73 -19.46 3.26
C GLY A 146 17.90 -18.56 2.34
N GLY A 147 16.79 -18.10 2.87
CA GLY A 147 15.92 -17.10 2.24
C GLY A 147 16.15 -15.70 2.80
N LEU A 148 16.01 -14.73 1.96
CA LEU A 148 16.42 -13.32 2.00
C LEU A 148 15.62 -12.40 2.98
N PHE A 149 14.85 -12.94 3.92
CA PHE A 149 14.01 -12.14 4.82
C PHE A 149 14.11 -12.64 6.26
N GLU A 150 15.32 -12.47 6.84
CA GLU A 150 15.50 -12.60 8.27
C GLU A 150 16.19 -11.33 8.78
N ALA A 151 15.41 -10.26 8.96
CA ALA A 151 15.72 -9.13 9.84
C ALA A 151 14.50 -8.20 9.93
N ALA A 152 13.88 -8.20 11.05
CA ALA A 152 13.25 -7.19 11.86
C ALA A 152 12.12 -7.78 12.71
#